data_9cd30edf7e98d7a2c0bbe1073b83ad3a
#
_entry.id   9cd30edf7e98d7a2c0bbe1073b83ad3a
#
_cell.length_a   1.000
_cell.length_b   1.000
_cell.length_c   1.000
_cell.angle_alpha   90.00
_cell.angle_beta   90.00
_cell.angle_gamma   90.00
#
_symmetry.space_group_name_H-M   'P 1'
#
loop_
_entity.id
_entity.type
_entity.pdbx_description
1 polymer ?
#
loop_
_entity_poly.entity_id
_entity_poly.type
_entity_poly.pdbx_seq_one_letter_code
_entity_poly.pdbx_strand_id
1 'polypeptide(L)'
;HCGSLQKNIRLEPGEEIRILFILGEGNREEGKKERQRYGSWEAVDRVYEDLRKFWDKKLQNLQIRTPNEGMNTLINIWTLYQSEINVMFSRFASFIEVGGRVGLGYRDTAQDAMTIPHSNPEKCRQRIIELLRGLVSDGYGLHLFQPEWFAPEQGEKPFRSPTVVPEPDKESIVHGLKDACSDDALWLVSSIVEYIKETGEKEFVDET
;
A
#
# COMPACT_ATOMS: atom_id res chain seq x y z
N HIS A 1 -11.56 22.24 -9.32
CA HIS A 1 -10.38 22.92 -9.85
C HIS A 1 -9.77 22.08 -10.96
N CYS A 2 -9.30 22.70 -12.05
CA CYS A 2 -8.56 22.05 -13.12
C CYS A 2 -7.31 22.88 -13.45
N GLY A 3 -6.25 22.20 -13.88
CA GLY A 3 -5.03 22.80 -14.40
C GLY A 3 -4.87 22.41 -15.88
N SER A 4 -4.38 23.31 -16.69
CA SER A 4 -4.09 23.06 -18.10
C SER A 4 -2.69 23.56 -18.44
N LEU A 5 -1.94 22.72 -19.13
CA LEU A 5 -0.63 23.06 -19.70
C LEU A 5 -0.69 22.89 -21.21
N GLN A 6 -0.21 23.88 -21.94
CA GLN A 6 -0.15 23.85 -23.40
C GLN A 6 1.27 24.13 -23.88
N LYS A 7 1.74 23.32 -24.83
CA LYS A 7 2.99 23.53 -25.56
C LYS A 7 2.69 23.52 -27.03
N ASN A 8 2.97 24.63 -27.72
CA ASN A 8 2.91 24.69 -29.17
C ASN A 8 4.17 24.06 -29.77
N ILE A 9 4.00 23.12 -30.66
CA ILE A 9 5.07 22.43 -31.39
C ILE A 9 4.84 22.53 -32.89
N ARG A 10 5.93 22.65 -33.63
CA ARG A 10 5.96 22.50 -35.05
C ARG A 10 7.02 21.46 -35.39
N LEU A 11 6.67 20.47 -36.19
CA LEU A 11 7.56 19.40 -36.63
C LEU A 11 7.64 19.42 -38.16
N GLU A 12 8.82 19.31 -38.67
CA GLU A 12 9.06 19.07 -40.07
C GLU A 12 8.97 17.54 -40.35
N PRO A 13 8.80 17.11 -41.61
CA PRO A 13 8.72 15.68 -41.92
C PRO A 13 9.96 14.90 -41.44
N GLY A 14 9.73 13.86 -40.63
CA GLY A 14 10.79 13.04 -40.04
C GLY A 14 11.38 13.57 -38.73
N GLU A 15 10.95 14.73 -38.25
CA GLU A 15 11.36 15.24 -36.94
C GLU A 15 10.57 14.59 -35.81
N GLU A 16 11.27 14.32 -34.70
CA GLU A 16 10.69 13.80 -33.44
C GLU A 16 11.02 14.77 -32.31
N ILE A 17 10.09 14.94 -31.38
CA ILE A 17 10.29 15.71 -30.14
C ILE A 17 9.81 14.91 -28.94
N ARG A 18 10.60 14.94 -27.88
CA ARG A 18 10.20 14.41 -26.57
C ARG A 18 9.70 15.56 -25.69
N ILE A 19 8.55 15.37 -25.05
CA ILE A 19 7.95 16.35 -24.14
C ILE A 19 7.74 15.69 -22.80
N LEU A 20 8.17 16.37 -21.74
CA LEU A 20 8.00 15.92 -20.36
C LEU A 20 6.96 16.80 -19.66
N PHE A 21 5.93 16.16 -19.11
CA PHE A 21 5.01 16.76 -18.16
C PHE A 21 5.20 16.07 -16.81
N ILE A 22 5.31 16.87 -15.76
CA ILE A 22 5.42 16.37 -14.38
C ILE A 22 4.14 16.76 -13.64
N LEU A 23 3.43 15.77 -13.11
CA LEU A 23 2.28 15.94 -12.23
C LEU A 23 2.63 15.35 -10.87
N GLY A 24 2.36 16.09 -9.81
CA GLY A 24 2.61 15.64 -8.44
C GLY A 24 1.78 16.43 -7.45
N GLU A 25 1.75 15.95 -6.23
CA GLU A 25 1.14 16.59 -5.08
C GLU A 25 2.23 16.89 -4.05
N GLY A 26 2.11 18.00 -3.33
CA GLY A 26 3.06 18.42 -2.32
C GLY A 26 3.14 19.94 -2.17
N ASN A 27 3.98 20.39 -1.26
CA ASN A 27 4.26 21.81 -1.10
C ASN A 27 5.22 22.35 -2.18
N ARG A 28 5.39 23.67 -2.21
CA ARG A 28 6.21 24.34 -3.24
C ARG A 28 7.67 23.89 -3.25
N GLU A 29 8.26 23.60 -2.09
CA GLU A 29 9.67 23.22 -2.00
C GLU A 29 9.85 21.75 -2.46
N GLU A 30 8.90 20.88 -2.13
CA GLU A 30 8.85 19.51 -2.66
C GLU A 30 8.71 19.53 -4.18
N GLY A 31 7.79 20.31 -4.72
CA GLY A 31 7.63 20.45 -6.17
C GLY A 31 8.88 20.95 -6.88
N LYS A 32 9.67 21.85 -6.27
CA LYS A 32 10.96 22.28 -6.82
C LYS A 32 11.99 21.14 -6.83
N LYS A 33 12.08 20.36 -5.72
CA LYS A 33 12.98 19.20 -5.63
C LYS A 33 12.64 18.15 -6.69
N GLU A 34 11.37 17.82 -6.83
CA GLU A 34 10.92 16.83 -7.82
C GLU A 34 11.15 17.32 -9.24
N ARG A 35 10.94 18.61 -9.52
CA ARG A 35 11.30 19.19 -10.82
C ARG A 35 12.80 19.13 -11.10
N GLN A 36 13.67 19.35 -10.10
CA GLN A 36 15.12 19.20 -10.28
C GLN A 36 15.50 17.74 -10.50
N ARG A 37 14.84 16.82 -9.78
CA ARG A 37 15.10 15.38 -9.85
C ARG A 37 14.72 14.78 -11.20
N TYR A 38 13.59 15.20 -11.79
CA TYR A 38 13.01 14.61 -13.00
C TYR A 38 13.04 15.54 -14.22
N GLY A 39 13.67 16.67 -14.11
CA GLY A 39 13.63 17.72 -15.14
C GLY A 39 14.54 17.51 -16.33
N SER A 40 15.27 16.39 -16.43
CA SER A 40 16.09 16.05 -17.60
C SER A 40 15.73 14.66 -18.15
N TRP A 41 16.02 14.45 -19.44
CA TRP A 41 15.75 13.16 -20.08
C TRP A 41 16.57 12.03 -19.49
N GLU A 42 17.83 12.30 -19.13
CA GLU A 42 18.71 11.33 -18.48
C GLU A 42 18.18 10.91 -17.11
N ALA A 43 17.55 11.82 -16.39
CA ALA A 43 16.91 11.51 -15.12
C ALA A 43 15.65 10.65 -15.33
N VAL A 44 14.84 10.99 -16.33
CA VAL A 44 13.62 10.22 -16.68
C VAL A 44 13.99 8.82 -17.13
N ASP A 45 14.96 8.68 -18.03
CA ASP A 45 15.38 7.37 -18.55
C ASP A 45 15.96 6.48 -17.43
N ARG A 46 16.72 7.04 -16.47
CA ARG A 46 17.19 6.31 -15.28
C ARG A 46 16.03 5.84 -14.39
N VAL A 47 15.10 6.74 -14.08
CA VAL A 47 13.95 6.39 -13.24
C VAL A 47 13.08 5.32 -13.89
N TYR A 48 12.90 5.38 -15.20
CA TYR A 48 12.17 4.35 -15.94
C TYR A 48 12.87 2.99 -15.87
N GLU A 49 14.20 2.98 -16.01
CA GLU A 49 14.99 1.75 -15.87
C GLU A 49 14.98 1.20 -14.43
N ASP A 50 15.06 2.07 -13.42
CA ASP A 50 14.98 1.66 -12.02
C ASP A 50 13.59 1.11 -11.68
N LEU A 51 12.52 1.71 -12.20
CA LEU A 51 11.16 1.23 -12.05
C LEU A 51 11.00 -0.16 -12.72
N ARG A 52 11.56 -0.34 -13.91
CA ARG A 52 11.56 -1.62 -14.60
C ARG A 52 12.24 -2.70 -13.76
N LYS A 53 13.45 -2.44 -13.27
CA LYS A 53 14.20 -3.36 -12.40
C LYS A 53 13.45 -3.69 -11.11
N PHE A 54 12.79 -2.68 -10.52
CA PHE A 54 11.97 -2.87 -9.33
C PHE A 54 10.85 -3.89 -9.59
N TRP A 55 10.09 -3.71 -10.67
CA TRP A 55 9.01 -4.64 -11.01
C TRP A 55 9.54 -6.01 -11.47
N ASP A 56 10.59 -6.07 -12.26
CA ASP A 56 11.22 -7.33 -12.66
C ASP A 56 11.62 -8.15 -11.42
N LYS A 57 12.25 -7.53 -10.42
CA LYS A 57 12.60 -8.18 -9.17
C LYS A 57 11.38 -8.70 -8.40
N LYS A 58 10.32 -7.91 -8.32
CA LYS A 58 9.08 -8.28 -7.64
C LYS A 58 8.37 -9.44 -8.32
N LEU A 59 8.25 -9.37 -9.64
CA LEU A 59 7.51 -10.35 -10.43
C LEU A 59 8.24 -11.68 -10.58
N GLN A 60 9.55 -11.73 -10.35
CA GLN A 60 10.36 -12.98 -10.44
C GLN A 60 10.10 -13.97 -9.31
N ASN A 61 9.49 -13.55 -8.20
CA ASN A 61 9.33 -14.40 -7.02
C ASN A 61 8.35 -15.57 -7.25
N LEU A 62 7.39 -15.41 -8.15
CA LEU A 62 6.47 -16.46 -8.55
C LEU A 62 6.36 -16.48 -10.07
N GLN A 63 6.78 -17.59 -10.70
CA GLN A 63 6.71 -17.74 -12.13
C GLN A 63 6.17 -19.12 -12.50
N ILE A 64 5.18 -19.16 -13.36
CA ILE A 64 4.68 -20.39 -13.97
C ILE A 64 4.94 -20.40 -15.47
N ARG A 65 5.05 -21.57 -16.04
CA ARG A 65 5.14 -21.77 -17.48
C ARG A 65 4.17 -22.86 -17.90
N THR A 66 3.14 -22.49 -18.61
CA THR A 66 2.13 -23.39 -19.12
C THR A 66 1.96 -23.23 -20.65
N PRO A 67 1.30 -24.13 -21.34
CA PRO A 67 0.97 -23.93 -22.77
C PRO A 67 0.00 -22.76 -23.03
N ASN A 68 -0.65 -22.22 -21.99
CA ASN A 68 -1.59 -21.11 -22.10
C ASN A 68 -0.89 -19.79 -21.75
N GLU A 69 -0.56 -18.98 -22.77
CA GLU A 69 0.11 -17.70 -22.60
C GLU A 69 -0.72 -16.68 -21.80
N GLY A 70 -2.04 -16.72 -21.93
CA GLY A 70 -2.93 -15.87 -21.13
C GLY A 70 -2.83 -16.18 -19.63
N MET A 71 -2.78 -17.47 -19.27
CA MET A 71 -2.58 -17.90 -17.89
C MET A 71 -1.19 -17.49 -17.37
N ASN A 72 -0.14 -17.65 -18.18
CA ASN A 72 1.21 -17.24 -17.81
C ASN A 72 1.25 -15.74 -17.53
N THR A 73 0.68 -14.92 -18.40
CA THR A 73 0.62 -13.47 -18.24
C THR A 73 -0.19 -13.08 -17.00
N LEU A 74 -1.34 -13.71 -16.78
CA LEU A 74 -2.19 -13.45 -15.63
C LEU A 74 -1.45 -13.72 -14.30
N ILE A 75 -0.86 -14.90 -14.16
CA ILE A 75 -0.22 -15.33 -12.90
C ILE A 75 1.13 -14.63 -12.69
N ASN A 76 1.98 -14.55 -13.74
CA ASN A 76 3.34 -14.03 -13.60
C ASN A 76 3.42 -12.51 -13.47
N ILE A 77 2.39 -11.79 -13.90
CA ILE A 77 2.38 -10.33 -13.94
C ILE A 77 1.19 -9.77 -13.15
N TRP A 78 -0.03 -10.00 -13.65
CA TRP A 78 -1.18 -9.24 -13.18
C TRP A 78 -1.61 -9.56 -11.76
N THR A 79 -1.58 -10.83 -11.34
CA THR A 79 -1.96 -11.19 -9.96
C THR A 79 -0.96 -10.67 -8.95
N LEU A 80 0.35 -10.78 -9.23
CA LEU A 80 1.39 -10.25 -8.36
C LEU A 80 1.36 -8.72 -8.29
N TYR A 81 1.23 -8.06 -9.44
CA TYR A 81 1.09 -6.62 -9.51
C TYR A 81 -0.13 -6.15 -8.72
N GLN A 82 -1.29 -6.77 -8.93
CA GLN A 82 -2.53 -6.38 -8.26
C GLN A 82 -2.45 -6.57 -6.74
N SER A 83 -1.84 -7.66 -6.28
CA SER A 83 -1.63 -7.92 -4.86
C SER A 83 -0.75 -6.84 -4.21
N GLU A 84 0.38 -6.49 -4.83
CA GLU A 84 1.26 -5.40 -4.35
C GLU A 84 0.53 -4.04 -4.30
N ILE A 85 -0.26 -3.72 -5.34
CA ILE A 85 -1.01 -2.47 -5.40
C ILE A 85 -2.12 -2.43 -4.34
N ASN A 86 -2.84 -3.53 -4.14
CA ASN A 86 -3.88 -3.61 -3.12
C ASN A 86 -3.32 -3.37 -1.72
N VAL A 87 -2.20 -4.00 -1.40
CA VAL A 87 -1.53 -3.80 -0.09
C VAL A 87 -1.01 -2.38 0.06
N MET A 88 -0.49 -1.78 -1.01
CA MET A 88 0.05 -0.42 -0.98
C MET A 88 -1.05 0.61 -0.73
N PHE A 89 -2.16 0.52 -1.46
CA PHE A 89 -3.26 1.48 -1.38
C PHE A 89 -4.33 1.09 -0.35
N SER A 90 -4.20 -0.10 0.28
CA SER A 90 -5.24 -0.68 1.10
C SER A 90 -6.56 -0.63 0.35
N ARG A 91 -7.09 -1.73 -0.16
CA ARG A 91 -8.36 -1.78 -0.94
C ARG A 91 -9.47 -0.99 -0.26
N PHE A 92 -9.23 0.24 -0.15
CA PHE A 92 -10.18 1.17 0.34
C PHE A 92 -11.11 1.45 -0.83
N ALA A 93 -12.00 0.53 -1.07
CA ALA A 93 -13.06 0.66 -2.06
C ALA A 93 -13.67 2.06 -2.04
N SER A 94 -13.68 2.64 -0.86
CA SER A 94 -14.20 3.95 -0.62
C SER A 94 -13.37 5.12 -1.15
N PHE A 95 -12.08 5.01 -1.42
CA PHE A 95 -11.36 6.13 -2.04
C PHE A 95 -11.87 6.40 -3.46
N ILE A 96 -12.19 5.35 -4.20
CA ILE A 96 -12.74 5.46 -5.55
C ILE A 96 -14.27 5.56 -5.52
N GLU A 97 -14.93 4.77 -4.66
CA GLU A 97 -16.39 4.64 -4.65
C GLU A 97 -17.09 5.70 -3.81
N VAL A 98 -16.52 6.11 -2.68
CA VAL A 98 -17.18 6.96 -1.68
C VAL A 98 -16.47 8.30 -1.49
N GLY A 99 -15.26 8.46 -1.99
CA GLY A 99 -14.45 9.69 -1.93
C GLY A 99 -14.37 10.31 -0.53
N GLY A 100 -13.18 10.46 0.01
CA GLY A 100 -12.98 11.26 1.22
C GLY A 100 -12.92 10.48 2.54
N ARG A 101 -12.99 9.16 2.55
CA ARG A 101 -12.59 8.40 3.74
C ARG A 101 -11.08 8.18 3.71
N VAL A 102 -10.43 8.36 4.86
CA VAL A 102 -8.98 8.19 5.01
C VAL A 102 -8.75 7.09 6.04
N GLY A 103 -7.85 6.14 5.74
CA GLY A 103 -7.48 5.09 6.68
C GLY A 103 -7.42 3.69 6.06
N LEU A 104 -7.12 2.71 6.88
CA LEU A 104 -7.10 1.29 6.54
C LEU A 104 -8.43 0.66 6.94
N GLY A 105 -9.08 -0.04 6.00
CA GLY A 105 -10.14 -1.00 6.32
C GLY A 105 -9.50 -2.24 6.94
N TYR A 106 -9.92 -2.63 8.13
CA TYR A 106 -9.25 -3.69 8.90
C TYR A 106 -9.25 -5.02 8.15
N ARG A 107 -10.43 -5.52 7.80
CA ARG A 107 -10.61 -6.78 7.08
C ARG A 107 -9.92 -6.76 5.71
N ASP A 108 -10.15 -5.71 4.94
CA ASP A 108 -9.60 -5.61 3.58
C ASP A 108 -8.07 -5.61 3.60
N THR A 109 -7.47 -4.87 4.53
CA THR A 109 -6.01 -4.82 4.69
C THR A 109 -5.44 -6.16 5.16
N ALA A 110 -6.13 -6.86 6.07
CA ALA A 110 -5.71 -8.18 6.52
C ALA A 110 -5.74 -9.20 5.38
N GLN A 111 -6.81 -9.20 4.58
CA GLN A 111 -6.94 -10.08 3.42
C GLN A 111 -5.88 -9.76 2.35
N ASP A 112 -5.62 -8.49 2.08
CA ASP A 112 -4.59 -8.08 1.12
C ASP A 112 -3.19 -8.49 1.61
N ALA A 113 -2.89 -8.33 2.90
CA ALA A 113 -1.62 -8.75 3.48
C ALA A 113 -1.33 -10.24 3.26
N MET A 114 -2.35 -11.11 3.29
CA MET A 114 -2.19 -12.55 3.02
C MET A 114 -1.76 -12.87 1.58
N THR A 115 -1.88 -11.93 0.67
CA THR A 115 -1.58 -12.17 -0.76
C THR A 115 -0.12 -11.95 -1.14
N ILE A 116 0.71 -11.37 -0.25
CA ILE A 116 2.06 -10.93 -0.59
C ILE A 116 3.21 -11.54 0.24
N PRO A 117 3.04 -12.44 1.21
CA PRO A 117 4.16 -12.89 2.03
C PRO A 117 5.26 -13.58 1.21
N HIS A 118 4.92 -14.24 0.10
CA HIS A 118 5.88 -14.89 -0.81
C HIS A 118 6.64 -13.89 -1.70
N SER A 119 6.08 -12.70 -1.97
CA SER A 119 6.68 -11.69 -2.86
C SER A 119 7.26 -10.50 -2.11
N ASN A 120 6.70 -10.16 -0.95
CA ASN A 120 7.09 -9.00 -0.16
C ASN A 120 6.83 -9.21 1.33
N PRO A 121 7.57 -10.14 1.99
CA PRO A 121 7.36 -10.48 3.39
C PRO A 121 7.50 -9.29 4.33
N GLU A 122 8.43 -8.36 4.07
CA GLU A 122 8.62 -7.17 4.88
C GLU A 122 7.38 -6.27 4.88
N LYS A 123 6.75 -6.09 3.71
CA LYS A 123 5.53 -5.29 3.59
C LYS A 123 4.33 -6.00 4.24
N CYS A 124 4.25 -7.33 4.09
CA CYS A 124 3.24 -8.13 4.78
C CYS A 124 3.37 -7.95 6.30
N ARG A 125 4.57 -8.13 6.85
CA ARG A 125 4.87 -7.93 8.27
C ARG A 125 4.49 -6.52 8.74
N GLN A 126 4.85 -5.50 7.98
CA GLN A 126 4.49 -4.12 8.28
C GLN A 126 2.96 -3.94 8.39
N ARG A 127 2.20 -4.49 7.44
CA ARG A 127 0.73 -4.40 7.45
C ARG A 127 0.11 -5.14 8.64
N ILE A 128 0.64 -6.30 9.01
CA ILE A 128 0.19 -7.02 10.20
C ILE A 128 0.44 -6.18 11.46
N ILE A 129 1.61 -5.56 11.59
CA ILE A 129 1.92 -4.65 12.71
C ILE A 129 0.96 -3.45 12.77
N GLU A 130 0.64 -2.87 11.63
CA GLU A 130 -0.32 -1.76 11.54
C GLU A 130 -1.72 -2.20 11.97
N LEU A 131 -2.15 -3.41 11.58
CA LEU A 131 -3.42 -3.99 12.02
C LEU A 131 -3.45 -4.29 13.53
N LEU A 132 -2.35 -4.79 14.09
CA LEU A 132 -2.21 -5.00 15.54
C LEU A 132 -2.40 -3.70 16.34
N ARG A 133 -1.96 -2.57 15.80
CA ARG A 133 -2.19 -1.25 16.40
C ARG A 133 -3.67 -0.86 16.41
N GLY A 134 -4.44 -1.31 15.43
CA GLY A 134 -5.88 -1.11 15.37
C GLY A 134 -6.72 -2.13 16.14
N LEU A 135 -6.08 -3.05 16.87
CA LEU A 135 -6.76 -3.99 17.77
C LEU A 135 -6.99 -3.31 19.12
N VAL A 136 -8.21 -3.34 19.61
CA VAL A 136 -8.57 -2.74 20.92
C VAL A 136 -8.51 -3.76 22.04
N SER A 137 -8.49 -3.26 23.31
CA SER A 137 -8.39 -4.08 24.51
C SER A 137 -9.44 -5.17 24.64
N ASP A 138 -10.62 -4.92 24.08
CA ASP A 138 -11.74 -5.87 24.11
C ASP A 138 -11.66 -6.93 23.00
N GLY A 139 -10.59 -6.92 22.20
CA GLY A 139 -10.28 -7.95 21.21
C GLY A 139 -10.96 -7.77 19.85
N TYR A 140 -11.56 -6.62 19.54
CA TYR A 140 -12.06 -6.35 18.20
C TYR A 140 -11.14 -5.40 17.43
N GLY A 141 -11.17 -5.48 16.09
CA GLY A 141 -10.48 -4.57 15.21
C GLY A 141 -11.31 -3.31 14.94
N LEU A 142 -10.65 -2.17 14.86
CA LEU A 142 -11.28 -0.93 14.39
C LEU A 142 -11.57 -1.06 12.91
N HIS A 143 -12.84 -1.09 12.54
CA HIS A 143 -13.26 -1.33 11.14
C HIS A 143 -12.55 -0.44 10.13
N LEU A 144 -12.30 0.81 10.49
CA LEU A 144 -11.53 1.79 9.74
C LEU A 144 -10.65 2.62 10.69
N PHE A 145 -9.35 2.70 10.41
CA PHE A 145 -8.42 3.46 11.26
C PHE A 145 -7.20 3.96 10.45
N GLN A 146 -6.51 4.94 11.01
CA GLN A 146 -5.20 5.38 10.50
C GLN A 146 -4.10 4.83 11.42
N PRO A 147 -3.16 4.03 10.90
CA PRO A 147 -2.08 3.46 11.72
C PRO A 147 -1.25 4.51 12.46
N GLU A 148 -1.13 5.71 11.91
CA GLU A 148 -0.39 6.83 12.49
C GLU A 148 -0.99 7.30 13.82
N TRP A 149 -2.29 7.12 14.03
CA TRP A 149 -2.95 7.47 15.31
C TRP A 149 -2.44 6.65 16.48
N PHE A 150 -1.92 5.46 16.20
CA PHE A 150 -1.45 4.49 17.17
C PHE A 150 0.03 4.17 17.00
N ALA A 151 0.76 5.01 16.24
CA ALA A 151 2.20 4.84 16.07
C ALA A 151 2.89 4.94 17.45
N PRO A 152 3.86 4.05 17.75
CA PRO A 152 4.60 4.13 18.99
C PRO A 152 5.38 5.44 19.06
N GLU A 153 5.49 6.00 20.26
CA GLU A 153 6.41 7.10 20.51
C GLU A 153 7.86 6.63 20.35
N GLN A 154 8.77 7.61 20.21
CA GLN A 154 10.18 7.30 19.97
C GLN A 154 10.75 6.47 21.14
N GLY A 155 11.19 5.25 20.87
CA GLY A 155 11.76 4.34 21.89
C GLY A 155 10.77 3.32 22.45
N GLU A 156 9.48 3.35 22.09
CA GLU A 156 8.52 2.32 22.42
C GLU A 156 8.66 1.10 21.49
N LYS A 157 8.22 -0.06 21.98
CA LYS A 157 8.11 -1.25 21.14
C LYS A 157 7.14 -0.99 19.97
N PRO A 158 7.32 -1.64 18.80
CA PRO A 158 6.49 -1.45 17.61
C PRO A 158 5.00 -1.76 17.85
N PHE A 159 4.67 -2.48 18.92
CA PHE A 159 3.30 -2.74 19.32
C PHE A 159 2.99 -2.00 20.61
N ARG A 160 1.89 -1.27 20.62
CA ARG A 160 1.20 -1.02 21.87
C ARG A 160 0.30 -2.22 22.16
N SER A 161 0.26 -2.66 23.39
CA SER A 161 -0.86 -3.42 23.93
C SER A 161 -2.17 -2.70 23.64
N PRO A 162 -3.29 -3.42 23.61
CA PRO A 162 -4.54 -3.00 23.01
C PRO A 162 -4.89 -1.54 23.29
N THR A 163 -5.18 -0.83 22.26
CA THR A 163 -5.46 0.60 22.27
C THR A 163 -6.76 0.87 23.02
N VAL A 164 -6.73 1.75 24.00
CA VAL A 164 -7.95 2.35 24.52
C VAL A 164 -8.44 3.32 23.45
N VAL A 165 -9.58 3.01 22.83
CA VAL A 165 -10.20 3.90 21.86
C VAL A 165 -10.58 5.18 22.58
N PRO A 166 -10.07 6.36 22.19
CA PRO A 166 -10.58 7.61 22.69
C PRO A 166 -12.08 7.66 22.42
N GLU A 167 -12.88 8.18 23.33
CA GLU A 167 -14.28 8.46 23.03
C GLU A 167 -14.32 9.28 21.73
N PRO A 168 -15.07 8.80 20.72
CA PRO A 168 -15.11 9.52 19.44
C PRO A 168 -15.71 10.90 19.69
N ASP A 169 -14.92 11.95 19.47
CA ASP A 169 -15.52 13.22 19.24
C ASP A 169 -16.36 13.15 17.96
N LYS A 170 -17.35 13.98 17.81
CA LYS A 170 -18.34 13.90 16.72
C LYS A 170 -17.75 14.10 15.32
N GLU A 171 -16.47 14.40 15.22
CA GLU A 171 -15.71 14.66 13.99
C GLU A 171 -14.67 13.55 13.70
N SER A 172 -14.45 12.64 14.64
CA SER A 172 -13.45 11.59 14.47
C SER A 172 -13.97 10.47 13.57
N ILE A 173 -13.16 10.11 12.59
CA ILE A 173 -13.42 9.01 11.64
C ILE A 173 -13.19 7.64 12.32
N VAL A 174 -12.88 7.60 13.60
CA VAL A 174 -12.72 6.37 14.36
C VAL A 174 -14.10 5.76 14.59
N HIS A 175 -14.40 4.71 13.86
CA HIS A 175 -15.59 3.92 14.09
C HIS A 175 -15.45 3.20 15.43
N GLY A 176 -16.36 3.51 16.34
CA GLY A 176 -16.45 2.82 17.63
C GLY A 176 -17.02 1.41 17.47
N LEU A 177 -17.31 0.77 18.60
CA LEU A 177 -17.84 -0.59 18.69
C LEU A 177 -19.10 -0.81 17.82
N LYS A 178 -19.88 0.23 17.55
CA LYS A 178 -21.10 0.18 16.72
C LYS A 178 -20.81 -0.17 15.26
N ASP A 179 -19.60 0.14 14.79
CA ASP A 179 -19.20 -0.05 13.42
C ASP A 179 -18.20 -1.21 13.26
N ALA A 180 -17.82 -1.87 14.37
CA ALA A 180 -16.93 -3.03 14.33
C ALA A 180 -17.65 -4.23 13.70
N CYS A 181 -16.98 -4.87 12.73
CA CYS A 181 -17.45 -6.13 12.17
C CYS A 181 -16.94 -7.28 13.04
N SER A 182 -17.77 -8.26 13.27
CA SER A 182 -17.46 -9.41 14.15
C SER A 182 -16.31 -10.28 13.65
N ASP A 183 -15.96 -10.19 12.36
CA ASP A 183 -14.94 -10.98 11.69
C ASP A 183 -13.62 -10.21 11.47
N ASP A 184 -13.55 -8.90 11.71
CA ASP A 184 -12.37 -8.10 11.45
C ASP A 184 -11.11 -8.67 12.13
N ALA A 185 -11.16 -8.94 13.44
CA ALA A 185 -10.03 -9.49 14.19
C ALA A 185 -9.65 -10.93 13.77
N LEU A 186 -10.58 -11.71 13.24
CA LEU A 186 -10.29 -13.07 12.76
C LEU A 186 -9.40 -13.07 11.51
N TRP A 187 -9.56 -12.07 10.65
CA TRP A 187 -8.71 -11.92 9.47
C TRP A 187 -7.27 -11.55 9.82
N LEU A 188 -7.06 -10.82 10.93
CA LEU A 188 -5.71 -10.58 11.44
C LEU A 188 -5.00 -11.89 11.80
N VAL A 189 -5.68 -12.78 12.53
CA VAL A 189 -5.12 -14.11 12.89
C VAL A 189 -4.76 -14.88 11.62
N SER A 190 -5.64 -14.87 10.62
CA SER A 190 -5.39 -15.52 9.34
C SER A 190 -4.15 -14.95 8.64
N SER A 191 -3.99 -13.63 8.62
CA SER A 191 -2.83 -12.99 7.98
C SER A 191 -1.51 -13.29 8.69
N ILE A 192 -1.50 -13.38 10.03
CA ILE A 192 -0.33 -13.81 10.81
C ILE A 192 0.02 -15.26 10.47
N VAL A 193 -0.97 -16.15 10.41
CA VAL A 193 -0.73 -17.57 10.08
C VAL A 193 -0.15 -17.73 8.68
N GLU A 194 -0.69 -17.06 7.67
CA GLU A 194 -0.16 -17.12 6.30
C GLU A 194 1.25 -16.53 6.21
N TYR A 195 1.52 -15.44 6.93
CA TYR A 195 2.87 -14.87 7.01
C TYR A 195 3.87 -15.88 7.58
N ILE A 196 3.56 -16.51 8.73
CA ILE A 196 4.44 -17.49 9.38
C ILE A 196 4.62 -18.75 8.52
N LYS A 197 3.57 -19.22 7.85
CA LYS A 197 3.68 -20.37 6.94
C LYS A 197 4.67 -20.13 5.80
N GLU A 198 4.65 -18.93 5.25
CA GLU A 198 5.48 -18.58 4.10
C GLU A 198 6.93 -18.26 4.52
N THR A 199 7.10 -17.48 5.59
CA THR A 199 8.42 -17.00 6.02
C THR A 199 9.15 -17.93 6.98
N GLY A 200 8.41 -18.72 7.76
CA GLY A 200 8.95 -19.53 8.85
C GLY A 200 9.27 -18.74 10.12
N GLU A 201 9.01 -17.44 10.17
CA GLU A 201 9.30 -16.54 11.30
C GLU A 201 8.31 -16.74 12.46
N LYS A 202 8.48 -17.83 13.21
CA LYS A 202 7.61 -18.14 14.36
C LYS A 202 7.79 -17.16 15.51
N GLU A 203 8.98 -16.63 15.68
CA GLU A 203 9.35 -15.67 16.72
C GLU A 203 8.59 -14.36 16.60
N PHE A 204 8.00 -14.08 15.45
CA PHE A 204 7.13 -12.92 15.25
C PHE A 204 5.97 -12.85 16.26
N VAL A 205 5.45 -14.01 16.71
CA VAL A 205 4.36 -14.08 17.71
C VAL A 205 4.84 -13.67 19.10
N ASP A 206 6.14 -13.83 19.38
CA ASP A 206 6.73 -13.54 20.69
C ASP A 206 7.20 -12.07 20.81
N GLU A 207 7.12 -11.30 19.72
CA GLU A 207 7.50 -9.88 19.71
C GLU A 207 6.44 -8.95 20.34
N THR A 208 5.25 -9.47 20.66
CA THR A 208 4.08 -8.71 21.15
C THR A 208 3.98 -8.70 22.71
#